data_64f782aad2442f62cc5e6025b5d6386a
#
_entry.id   64f782aad2442f62cc5e6025b5d6386a
#
_cell.length_a   1.000
_cell.length_b   1.000
_cell.length_c   1.000
_cell.angle_alpha   90.00
_cell.angle_beta   90.00
_cell.angle_gamma   90.00
#
_symmetry.space_group_name_H-M   'P 1'
#
loop_
_entity.id
_entity.type
_entity.pdbx_description
1 polymer ?
#
loop_
_entity_poly.entity_id
_entity_poly.type
_entity_poly.pdbx_seq_one_letter_code
_entity_poly.pdbx_strand_id
1 'polypeptide(L)'
;MSLAELPDYLPEPLRRQARPISLKRRQGLFRLNDPVAAIYFVRRGELEAVRHTPEGEALVMVRAGAGEFFGEPALAVDCYTCAAHAKVDSELFVLPKVAVLAALQEDPGFAAAFLLAQIRNARRQCSRYERVRLRRAEDRIVHYLICEADPDGCVALTGSLADWAGELGLQPESLYRALARLREEGRIEGEGTNLRVR
;
A
#
# COMPACT_ATOMS: atom_id res chain seq x y z
N MET A 1 -21.23 2.14 -4.99
CA MET A 1 -20.29 1.10 -4.50
C MET A 1 -21.09 -0.07 -3.99
N SER A 2 -20.86 -1.26 -4.55
CA SER A 2 -21.52 -2.50 -4.12
C SER A 2 -20.69 -3.18 -3.03
N LEU A 3 -21.36 -3.76 -2.02
CA LEU A 3 -20.68 -4.60 -1.01
C LEU A 3 -20.07 -5.89 -1.61
N ALA A 4 -20.47 -6.27 -2.83
CA ALA A 4 -19.86 -7.36 -3.58
C ALA A 4 -18.37 -7.12 -3.97
N GLU A 5 -17.90 -5.89 -3.82
CA GLU A 5 -16.51 -5.51 -4.13
C GLU A 5 -15.57 -5.62 -2.91
N LEU A 6 -16.11 -5.99 -1.74
CA LEU A 6 -15.31 -6.39 -0.58
C LEU A 6 -14.75 -7.80 -0.78
N PRO A 7 -13.57 -8.12 -0.21
CA PRO A 7 -12.99 -9.46 -0.28
C PRO A 7 -13.97 -10.56 0.16
N ASP A 8 -14.03 -11.68 -0.57
CA ASP A 8 -14.97 -12.77 -0.29
C ASP A 8 -14.79 -13.40 1.09
N TYR A 9 -13.58 -13.32 1.65
CA TYR A 9 -13.25 -13.82 2.98
C TYR A 9 -13.73 -12.90 4.13
N LEU A 10 -14.32 -11.71 3.85
CA LEU A 10 -14.92 -10.91 4.92
C LEU A 10 -16.23 -11.56 5.40
N PRO A 11 -16.39 -11.78 6.72
CA PRO A 11 -17.64 -12.33 7.27
C PRO A 11 -18.82 -11.43 7.01
N GLU A 12 -19.98 -12.03 6.77
CA GLU A 12 -21.22 -11.30 6.48
C GLU A 12 -21.59 -10.25 7.55
N PRO A 13 -21.42 -10.51 8.88
CA PRO A 13 -21.67 -9.49 9.91
C PRO A 13 -20.79 -8.24 9.75
N LEU A 14 -19.52 -8.41 9.32
CA LEU A 14 -18.61 -7.31 9.06
C LEU A 14 -18.95 -6.58 7.76
N ARG A 15 -19.32 -7.32 6.70
CA ARG A 15 -19.77 -6.75 5.42
C ARG A 15 -20.97 -5.82 5.60
N ARG A 16 -21.96 -6.21 6.40
CA ARG A 16 -23.15 -5.38 6.67
C ARG A 16 -22.86 -4.08 7.39
N GLN A 17 -21.77 -4.01 8.14
CA GLN A 17 -21.33 -2.81 8.85
C GLN A 17 -20.37 -1.95 8.03
N ALA A 18 -19.87 -2.45 6.91
CA ALA A 18 -19.00 -1.71 6.03
C ALA A 18 -19.74 -0.53 5.38
N ARG A 19 -19.14 0.66 5.42
CA ARG A 19 -19.72 1.88 4.84
C ARG A 19 -18.83 2.40 3.73
N PRO A 20 -19.36 2.61 2.52
CA PRO A 20 -18.59 3.19 1.43
C PRO A 20 -18.37 4.70 1.68
N ILE A 21 -17.16 5.15 1.39
CA ILE A 21 -16.82 6.58 1.33
C ILE A 21 -15.95 6.86 0.10
N SER A 22 -15.98 8.12 -0.35
CA SER A 22 -15.10 8.60 -1.41
C SER A 22 -14.29 9.77 -0.90
N LEU A 23 -13.02 9.81 -1.26
CA LEU A 23 -12.10 10.88 -0.92
C LEU A 23 -11.53 11.47 -2.20
N LYS A 24 -11.45 12.80 -2.25
CA LYS A 24 -10.70 13.52 -3.28
C LYS A 24 -9.21 13.49 -2.98
N ARG A 25 -8.41 13.62 -4.03
CA ARG A 25 -6.96 13.77 -3.88
C ARG A 25 -6.62 14.81 -2.81
N ARG A 26 -5.71 14.45 -1.90
CA ARG A 26 -5.27 15.23 -0.72
C ARG A 26 -6.34 15.42 0.38
N GLN A 27 -7.53 14.87 0.23
CA GLN A 27 -8.53 14.90 1.29
C GLN A 27 -8.08 14.02 2.46
N GLY A 28 -8.14 14.59 3.68
CA GLY A 28 -7.81 13.87 4.92
C GLY A 28 -8.80 12.77 5.23
N LEU A 29 -8.30 11.65 5.75
CA LEU A 29 -9.08 10.51 6.22
C LEU A 29 -9.19 10.51 7.74
N PHE A 30 -8.09 10.68 8.43
CA PHE A 30 -7.98 10.88 9.88
C PHE A 30 -6.73 11.71 10.22
N ARG A 31 -6.68 12.23 11.43
CA ARG A 31 -5.57 13.04 11.93
C ARG A 31 -4.81 12.29 13.04
N LEU A 32 -3.58 12.72 13.27
CA LEU A 32 -2.82 12.31 14.46
C LEU A 32 -3.64 12.60 15.73
N ASN A 33 -3.70 11.64 16.63
CA ASN A 33 -4.45 11.65 17.90
C ASN A 33 -5.98 11.59 17.77
N ASP A 34 -6.55 11.48 16.57
CA ASP A 34 -7.99 11.16 16.46
C ASP A 34 -8.26 9.77 17.08
N PRO A 35 -9.40 9.57 17.77
CA PRO A 35 -9.80 8.26 18.27
C PRO A 35 -9.92 7.23 17.14
N VAL A 36 -9.45 6.01 17.36
CA VAL A 36 -9.54 4.94 16.37
C VAL A 36 -10.94 4.34 16.37
N ALA A 37 -11.76 4.77 15.44
CA ALA A 37 -13.11 4.23 15.24
C ALA A 37 -13.17 3.10 14.20
N ALA A 38 -12.24 3.05 13.24
CA ALA A 38 -12.31 2.15 12.11
C ALA A 38 -10.93 1.86 11.51
N ILE A 39 -10.87 0.79 10.68
CA ILE A 39 -9.88 0.61 9.63
C ILE A 39 -10.56 0.71 8.27
N TYR A 40 -9.82 0.66 7.21
CA TYR A 40 -10.33 0.90 5.87
C TYR A 40 -9.91 -0.21 4.90
N PHE A 41 -10.75 -0.47 3.91
CA PHE A 41 -10.39 -1.29 2.76
C PHE A 41 -10.43 -0.41 1.51
N VAL A 42 -9.33 -0.35 0.79
CA VAL A 42 -9.20 0.47 -0.42
C VAL A 42 -9.79 -0.29 -1.59
N ARG A 43 -10.92 0.17 -2.10
CA ARG A 43 -11.53 -0.38 -3.31
C ARG A 43 -10.80 0.10 -4.56
N ARG A 44 -10.52 1.40 -4.61
CA ARG A 44 -9.87 2.09 -5.74
C ARG A 44 -9.08 3.28 -5.22
N GLY A 45 -7.98 3.59 -5.89
CA GLY A 45 -7.13 4.72 -5.54
C GLY A 45 -5.96 4.32 -4.65
N GLU A 46 -5.42 5.26 -3.91
CA GLU A 46 -4.25 5.07 -3.06
C GLU A 46 -4.31 6.02 -1.86
N LEU A 47 -4.01 5.49 -0.67
CA LEU A 47 -3.91 6.22 0.58
C LEU A 47 -2.47 6.33 1.05
N GLU A 48 -2.15 7.41 1.75
CA GLU A 48 -0.88 7.61 2.42
C GLU A 48 -1.10 7.92 3.90
N ALA A 49 -0.37 7.21 4.78
CA ALA A 49 -0.19 7.59 6.17
C ALA A 49 1.08 8.41 6.29
N VAL A 50 0.98 9.60 6.90
CA VAL A 50 2.07 10.54 7.01
C VAL A 50 2.31 10.97 8.46
N ARG A 51 3.57 11.18 8.79
CA ARG A 51 4.00 11.83 10.03
C ARG A 51 4.87 13.03 9.67
N HIS A 52 4.71 14.12 10.38
CA HIS A 52 5.56 15.29 10.18
C HIS A 52 6.73 15.28 11.14
N THR A 53 7.91 15.66 10.65
CA THR A 53 9.06 15.94 11.51
C THR A 53 8.82 17.23 12.29
N PRO A 54 9.61 17.53 13.34
CA PRO A 54 9.54 18.81 14.02
C PRO A 54 9.73 20.02 13.09
N GLU A 55 10.49 19.83 11.99
CA GLU A 55 10.75 20.83 10.97
C GLU A 55 9.61 20.97 9.95
N GLY A 56 8.54 20.15 10.09
CA GLY A 56 7.34 20.19 9.22
C GLY A 56 7.45 19.35 7.94
N GLU A 57 8.52 18.59 7.75
CA GLU A 57 8.67 17.69 6.61
C GLU A 57 7.73 16.48 6.73
N ALA A 58 7.01 16.16 5.67
CA ALA A 58 6.08 15.03 5.64
C ALA A 58 6.83 13.72 5.33
N LEU A 59 6.82 12.79 6.27
CA LEU A 59 7.34 11.44 6.11
C LEU A 59 6.21 10.48 5.79
N VAL A 60 6.22 9.86 4.62
CA VAL A 60 5.28 8.81 4.25
C VAL A 60 5.66 7.51 4.95
N MET A 61 4.82 7.07 5.88
CA MET A 61 5.03 5.87 6.69
C MET A 61 4.53 4.62 5.97
N VAL A 62 3.32 4.68 5.43
CA VAL A 62 2.62 3.55 4.80
C VAL A 62 1.83 4.06 3.60
N ARG A 63 1.74 3.24 2.56
CA ARG A 63 0.82 3.40 1.44
C ARG A 63 -0.04 2.15 1.32
N ALA A 64 -1.29 2.34 0.92
CA ALA A 64 -2.18 1.25 0.58
C ALA A 64 -2.93 1.58 -0.71
N GLY A 65 -2.87 0.65 -1.65
CA GLY A 65 -3.56 0.71 -2.94
C GLY A 65 -4.83 -0.14 -2.97
N ALA A 66 -5.43 -0.23 -4.15
CA ALA A 66 -6.64 -1.03 -4.35
C ALA A 66 -6.45 -2.51 -3.93
N GLY A 67 -7.43 -3.06 -3.22
CA GLY A 67 -7.40 -4.42 -2.69
C GLY A 67 -6.69 -4.58 -1.34
N GLU A 68 -6.23 -3.49 -0.74
CA GLU A 68 -5.49 -3.51 0.52
C GLU A 68 -6.28 -2.92 1.68
N PHE A 69 -6.00 -3.44 2.88
CA PHE A 69 -6.43 -2.77 4.11
C PHE A 69 -5.54 -1.56 4.40
N PHE A 70 -6.07 -0.62 5.17
CA PHE A 70 -5.34 0.55 5.62
C PHE A 70 -5.75 0.93 7.04
N GLY A 71 -4.76 1.26 7.87
CA GLY A 71 -4.97 1.63 9.26
C GLY A 71 -5.04 0.45 10.23
N GLU A 72 -4.66 -0.77 9.80
CA GLU A 72 -4.70 -1.99 10.61
C GLU A 72 -3.84 -1.91 11.88
N PRO A 73 -2.67 -1.24 11.89
CA PRO A 73 -1.91 -1.08 13.14
C PRO A 73 -2.68 -0.34 14.23
N ALA A 74 -3.68 0.46 13.84
CA ALA A 74 -4.53 1.18 14.79
C ALA A 74 -5.53 0.28 15.55
N LEU A 75 -5.71 -0.99 15.13
CA LEU A 75 -6.50 -1.96 15.90
C LEU A 75 -5.92 -2.19 17.31
N ALA A 76 -4.60 -2.02 17.47
CA ALA A 76 -3.89 -2.25 18.73
C ALA A 76 -3.78 -1.00 19.64
N VAL A 77 -4.31 0.16 19.22
CA VAL A 77 -4.18 1.43 19.96
C VAL A 77 -5.51 2.18 19.98
N ASP A 78 -5.65 3.16 20.86
CA ASP A 78 -6.90 3.92 21.00
C ASP A 78 -6.94 5.18 20.12
N CYS A 79 -5.77 5.72 19.74
CA CYS A 79 -5.67 6.90 18.88
C CYS A 79 -4.73 6.63 17.70
N TYR A 80 -5.01 7.25 16.54
CA TYR A 80 -4.13 7.19 15.39
C TYR A 80 -2.79 7.85 15.70
N THR A 81 -1.70 7.18 15.36
CA THR A 81 -0.31 7.63 15.60
C THR A 81 0.28 8.44 14.44
N CYS A 82 -0.51 8.71 13.41
CA CYS A 82 -0.15 9.48 12.22
C CYS A 82 -1.42 10.12 11.64
N ALA A 83 -1.25 11.02 10.66
CA ALA A 83 -2.35 11.46 9.81
C ALA A 83 -2.44 10.61 8.54
N ALA A 84 -3.61 10.60 7.90
CA ALA A 84 -3.79 9.93 6.62
C ALA A 84 -4.62 10.77 5.64
N HIS A 85 -4.31 10.62 4.35
CA HIS A 85 -5.03 11.29 3.28
C HIS A 85 -5.03 10.44 1.99
N ALA A 86 -5.91 10.80 1.07
CA ALA A 86 -5.92 10.21 -0.26
C ALA A 86 -4.82 10.83 -1.14
N LYS A 87 -3.94 9.99 -1.71
CA LYS A 87 -2.91 10.39 -2.66
C LYS A 87 -3.51 10.75 -4.02
N VAL A 88 -4.55 10.03 -4.42
CA VAL A 88 -5.38 10.24 -5.61
C VAL A 88 -6.84 10.15 -5.22
N ASP A 89 -7.77 10.45 -6.14
CA ASP A 89 -9.20 10.21 -5.91
C ASP A 89 -9.41 8.74 -5.55
N SER A 90 -10.01 8.47 -4.40
CA SER A 90 -10.06 7.12 -3.80
C SER A 90 -11.45 6.76 -3.32
N GLU A 91 -11.77 5.49 -3.41
CA GLU A 91 -13.02 4.89 -2.92
C GLU A 91 -12.68 3.80 -1.91
N LEU A 92 -13.28 3.87 -0.73
CA LEU A 92 -12.96 3.04 0.43
C LEU A 92 -14.21 2.44 1.04
N PHE A 93 -14.03 1.33 1.75
CA PHE A 93 -14.97 0.87 2.76
C PHE A 93 -14.41 1.15 4.15
N VAL A 94 -15.22 1.81 4.99
CA VAL A 94 -14.95 2.00 6.42
C VAL A 94 -15.40 0.76 7.15
N LEU A 95 -14.53 0.13 7.90
CA LEU A 95 -14.78 -1.07 8.70
C LEU A 95 -14.65 -0.69 10.19
N PRO A 96 -15.74 -0.68 10.97
CA PRO A 96 -15.69 -0.31 12.39
C PRO A 96 -14.70 -1.19 13.17
N LYS A 97 -13.82 -0.57 13.96
CA LYS A 97 -12.80 -1.28 14.77
C LYS A 97 -13.41 -2.42 15.59
N VAL A 98 -14.51 -2.14 16.29
CA VAL A 98 -15.18 -3.14 17.13
C VAL A 98 -15.67 -4.33 16.33
N ALA A 99 -16.23 -4.11 15.14
CA ALA A 99 -16.72 -5.17 14.29
C ALA A 99 -15.57 -6.00 13.69
N VAL A 100 -14.45 -5.37 13.32
CA VAL A 100 -13.25 -6.09 12.86
C VAL A 100 -12.67 -6.96 13.96
N LEU A 101 -12.54 -6.44 15.19
CA LEU A 101 -12.02 -7.20 16.32
C LEU A 101 -12.93 -8.38 16.68
N ALA A 102 -14.25 -8.19 16.67
CA ALA A 102 -15.21 -9.29 16.86
C ALA A 102 -15.07 -10.36 15.77
N ALA A 103 -15.01 -9.94 14.50
CA ALA A 103 -14.84 -10.87 13.38
C ALA A 103 -13.53 -11.67 13.47
N LEU A 104 -12.42 -11.05 13.91
CA LEU A 104 -11.13 -11.74 14.12
C LEU A 104 -11.20 -12.79 15.24
N GLN A 105 -12.08 -12.61 16.23
CA GLN A 105 -12.29 -13.57 17.32
C GLN A 105 -13.24 -14.70 16.94
N GLU A 106 -14.28 -14.38 16.17
CA GLU A 106 -15.40 -15.29 15.90
C GLU A 106 -15.24 -16.10 14.61
N ASP A 107 -14.44 -15.62 13.64
CA ASP A 107 -14.24 -16.29 12.36
C ASP A 107 -12.77 -16.62 12.10
N PRO A 108 -12.35 -17.89 12.34
CA PRO A 108 -10.97 -18.33 12.11
C PRO A 108 -10.52 -18.21 10.65
N GLY A 109 -11.44 -18.35 9.68
CA GLY A 109 -11.16 -18.19 8.25
C GLY A 109 -10.79 -16.75 7.91
N PHE A 110 -11.57 -15.80 8.41
CA PHE A 110 -11.26 -14.39 8.29
C PHE A 110 -9.95 -14.03 9.00
N ALA A 111 -9.76 -14.51 10.23
CA ALA A 111 -8.54 -14.24 10.99
C ALA A 111 -7.28 -14.72 10.24
N ALA A 112 -7.32 -15.94 9.67
CA ALA A 112 -6.22 -16.48 8.87
C ALA A 112 -5.97 -15.65 7.60
N ALA A 113 -7.02 -15.30 6.85
CA ALA A 113 -6.90 -14.50 5.65
C ALA A 113 -6.37 -13.08 5.95
N PHE A 114 -6.87 -12.46 7.00
CA PHE A 114 -6.41 -11.16 7.48
C PHE A 114 -4.93 -11.20 7.89
N LEU A 115 -4.53 -12.22 8.67
CA LEU A 115 -3.13 -12.41 9.06
C LEU A 115 -2.22 -12.56 7.85
N LEU A 116 -2.59 -13.37 6.86
CA LEU A 116 -1.82 -13.53 5.62
C LEU A 116 -1.71 -12.21 4.85
N ALA A 117 -2.76 -11.38 4.83
CA ALA A 117 -2.70 -10.04 4.25
C ALA A 117 -1.68 -9.15 4.99
N GLN A 118 -1.67 -9.20 6.34
CA GLN A 118 -0.70 -8.45 7.16
C GLN A 118 0.75 -8.95 6.94
N ILE A 119 0.96 -10.24 6.83
CA ILE A 119 2.29 -10.82 6.53
C ILE A 119 2.79 -10.32 5.17
N ARG A 120 1.93 -10.32 4.13
CA ARG A 120 2.28 -9.78 2.81
C ARG A 120 2.62 -8.29 2.88
N ASN A 121 1.83 -7.52 3.65
CA ASN A 121 2.09 -6.09 3.85
C ASN A 121 3.44 -5.86 4.57
N ALA A 122 3.71 -6.60 5.66
CA ALA A 122 4.97 -6.52 6.39
C ALA A 122 6.18 -6.85 5.49
N ARG A 123 6.10 -7.89 4.65
CA ARG A 123 7.15 -8.21 3.68
C ARG A 123 7.42 -7.05 2.72
N ARG A 124 6.36 -6.44 2.16
CA ARG A 124 6.50 -5.26 1.30
C ARG A 124 7.17 -4.08 2.03
N GLN A 125 6.82 -3.84 3.29
CA GLN A 125 7.47 -2.80 4.09
C GLN A 125 8.95 -3.09 4.32
N CYS A 126 9.34 -4.34 4.62
CA CYS A 126 10.73 -4.75 4.73
C CYS A 126 11.49 -4.51 3.42
N SER A 127 10.95 -4.96 2.29
CA SER A 127 11.55 -4.74 0.96
C SER A 127 11.72 -3.25 0.64
N ARG A 128 10.77 -2.39 1.02
CA ARG A 128 10.90 -0.93 0.87
C ARG A 128 12.04 -0.37 1.73
N TYR A 129 12.14 -0.82 2.98
CA TYR A 129 13.20 -0.40 3.89
C TYR A 129 14.59 -0.81 3.40
N GLU A 130 14.72 -2.00 2.83
CA GLU A 130 15.95 -2.47 2.19
C GLU A 130 16.31 -1.60 0.99
N ARG A 131 15.35 -1.31 0.12
CA ARG A 131 15.55 -0.48 -1.09
C ARG A 131 16.10 0.91 -0.81
N VAL A 132 15.61 1.60 0.22
CA VAL A 132 16.11 2.95 0.52
C VAL A 132 17.56 2.98 0.99
N ARG A 133 18.12 1.84 1.44
CA ARG A 133 19.53 1.68 1.80
C ARG A 133 20.44 1.46 0.61
N LEU A 134 19.91 1.04 -0.54
CA LEU A 134 20.67 0.86 -1.76
C LEU A 134 21.04 2.22 -2.33
N ARG A 135 22.32 2.42 -2.66
CA ARG A 135 22.82 3.72 -3.12
C ARG A 135 22.55 3.98 -4.59
N ARG A 136 22.65 2.93 -5.43
CA ARG A 136 22.51 3.03 -6.87
C ARG A 136 21.05 2.86 -7.29
N ALA A 137 20.63 3.65 -8.28
CA ALA A 137 19.28 3.56 -8.85
C ALA A 137 19.02 2.17 -9.46
N GLU A 138 20.02 1.62 -10.16
CA GLU A 138 19.95 0.29 -10.77
C GLU A 138 19.68 -0.80 -9.73
N ASP A 139 20.35 -0.73 -8.58
CA ASP A 139 20.18 -1.72 -7.51
C ASP A 139 18.77 -1.64 -6.89
N ARG A 140 18.22 -0.44 -6.72
CA ARG A 140 16.84 -0.26 -6.25
C ARG A 140 15.81 -0.83 -7.22
N ILE A 141 16.02 -0.62 -8.53
CA ILE A 141 15.15 -1.16 -9.58
C ILE A 141 15.19 -2.69 -9.56
N VAL A 142 16.38 -3.29 -9.61
CA VAL A 142 16.53 -4.74 -9.63
C VAL A 142 15.97 -5.38 -8.36
N HIS A 143 16.25 -4.79 -7.20
CA HIS A 143 15.69 -5.25 -5.93
C HIS A 143 14.15 -5.21 -5.93
N TYR A 144 13.55 -4.14 -6.44
CA TYR A 144 12.09 -4.05 -6.56
C TYR A 144 11.55 -5.17 -7.45
N LEU A 145 12.11 -5.34 -8.63
CA LEU A 145 11.66 -6.36 -9.58
C LEU A 145 11.79 -7.78 -9.01
N ILE A 146 12.85 -8.09 -8.28
CA ILE A 146 13.02 -9.39 -7.60
C ILE A 146 11.98 -9.60 -6.49
N CYS A 147 11.68 -8.57 -5.70
CA CYS A 147 10.77 -8.69 -4.56
C CYS A 147 9.29 -8.74 -4.94
N GLU A 148 8.92 -8.09 -6.05
CA GLU A 148 7.53 -7.93 -6.48
C GLU A 148 7.17 -8.82 -7.70
N ALA A 149 8.13 -9.61 -8.20
CA ALA A 149 7.89 -10.49 -9.33
C ALA A 149 6.83 -11.57 -9.02
N ASP A 150 6.02 -11.85 -10.02
CA ASP A 150 5.13 -13.01 -10.04
C ASP A 150 5.95 -14.33 -10.19
N PRO A 151 5.30 -15.51 -10.15
CA PRO A 151 5.99 -16.80 -10.32
C PRO A 151 6.73 -16.92 -11.66
N ASP A 152 6.33 -16.17 -12.68
CA ASP A 152 6.96 -16.14 -14.00
C ASP A 152 8.12 -15.14 -14.10
N GLY A 153 8.40 -14.43 -12.99
CA GLY A 153 9.47 -13.44 -12.89
C GLY A 153 9.13 -12.08 -13.49
N CYS A 154 7.84 -11.84 -13.77
CA CYS A 154 7.35 -10.60 -14.35
C CYS A 154 6.79 -9.66 -13.28
N VAL A 155 6.93 -8.36 -13.52
CA VAL A 155 6.33 -7.30 -12.71
C VAL A 155 5.50 -6.40 -13.61
N ALA A 156 4.20 -6.32 -13.33
CA ALA A 156 3.30 -5.33 -13.91
C ALA A 156 3.19 -4.14 -12.95
N LEU A 157 3.85 -3.03 -13.27
CA LEU A 157 3.81 -1.82 -12.44
C LEU A 157 2.41 -1.19 -12.50
N THR A 158 1.88 -0.83 -11.34
CA THR A 158 0.63 -0.05 -11.24
C THR A 158 0.94 1.44 -11.31
N GLY A 159 0.26 2.16 -12.21
CA GLY A 159 0.47 3.59 -12.40
C GLY A 159 1.55 3.93 -13.43
N SER A 160 2.09 5.13 -13.33
CA SER A 160 3.11 5.63 -14.25
C SER A 160 4.53 5.31 -13.76
N LEU A 161 5.51 5.34 -14.68
CA LEU A 161 6.93 5.25 -14.30
C LEU A 161 7.37 6.38 -13.37
N ALA A 162 6.73 7.56 -13.44
CA ALA A 162 6.99 8.66 -12.52
C ALA A 162 6.52 8.34 -11.09
N ASP A 163 5.36 7.68 -10.93
CA ASP A 163 4.89 7.20 -9.64
C ASP A 163 5.83 6.14 -9.06
N TRP A 164 6.31 5.23 -9.92
CA TRP A 164 7.29 4.23 -9.53
C TRP A 164 8.65 4.83 -9.13
N ALA A 165 9.11 5.88 -9.84
CA ALA A 165 10.31 6.62 -9.42
C ALA A 165 10.17 7.12 -7.98
N GLY A 166 9.02 7.74 -7.65
CA GLY A 166 8.71 8.18 -6.29
C GLY A 166 8.68 7.03 -5.26
N GLU A 167 8.21 5.86 -5.65
CA GLU A 167 8.22 4.67 -4.79
C GLU A 167 9.65 4.15 -4.51
N LEU A 168 10.52 4.25 -5.51
CA LEU A 168 11.94 3.88 -5.39
C LEU A 168 12.79 4.96 -4.71
N GLY A 169 12.22 6.14 -4.39
CA GLY A 169 12.95 7.29 -3.87
C GLY A 169 13.92 7.86 -4.90
N LEU A 170 13.54 7.85 -6.18
CA LEU A 170 14.31 8.37 -7.31
C LEU A 170 13.61 9.55 -7.97
N GLN A 171 14.40 10.44 -8.59
CA GLN A 171 13.84 11.38 -9.55
C GLN A 171 13.53 10.64 -10.87
N PRO A 172 12.48 11.05 -11.61
CA PRO A 172 12.08 10.38 -12.87
C PRO A 172 13.23 10.23 -13.86
N GLU A 173 14.04 11.26 -14.03
CA GLU A 173 15.19 11.24 -14.95
C GLU A 173 16.25 10.20 -14.53
N SER A 174 16.45 10.02 -13.22
CA SER A 174 17.36 9.01 -12.70
C SER A 174 16.83 7.60 -12.93
N LEU A 175 15.52 7.39 -12.79
CA LEU A 175 14.86 6.13 -13.12
C LEU A 175 15.04 5.81 -14.61
N TYR A 176 14.74 6.73 -15.52
CA TYR A 176 14.85 6.49 -16.95
C TYR A 176 16.28 6.13 -17.39
N ARG A 177 17.29 6.85 -16.86
CA ARG A 177 18.70 6.53 -17.15
C ARG A 177 19.11 5.17 -16.63
N ALA A 178 18.66 4.81 -15.42
CA ALA A 178 18.98 3.50 -14.84
C ALA A 178 18.29 2.35 -15.61
N LEU A 179 17.04 2.52 -16.04
CA LEU A 179 16.34 1.56 -16.88
C LEU A 179 17.03 1.35 -18.22
N ALA A 180 17.47 2.43 -18.88
CA ALA A 180 18.21 2.34 -20.15
C ALA A 180 19.48 1.52 -19.96
N ARG A 181 20.29 1.83 -18.95
CA ARG A 181 21.52 1.09 -18.62
C ARG A 181 21.27 -0.37 -18.32
N LEU A 182 20.27 -0.69 -17.50
CA LEU A 182 19.94 -2.09 -17.17
C LEU A 182 19.49 -2.89 -18.39
N ARG A 183 18.82 -2.26 -19.37
CA ARG A 183 18.47 -2.89 -20.65
C ARG A 183 19.69 -3.11 -21.53
N GLU A 184 20.58 -2.11 -21.65
CA GLU A 184 21.84 -2.25 -22.39
C GLU A 184 22.75 -3.34 -21.81
N GLU A 185 22.78 -3.48 -20.49
CA GLU A 185 23.49 -4.56 -19.77
C GLU A 185 22.78 -5.92 -19.86
N GLY A 186 21.58 -5.99 -20.44
CA GLY A 186 20.77 -7.21 -20.55
C GLY A 186 20.27 -7.76 -19.21
N ARG A 187 20.24 -6.95 -18.16
CA ARG A 187 19.82 -7.35 -16.80
C ARG A 187 18.31 -7.30 -16.59
N ILE A 188 17.62 -6.51 -17.38
CA ILE A 188 16.15 -6.43 -17.41
C ILE A 188 15.65 -6.47 -18.85
N GLU A 189 14.44 -6.98 -19.01
CA GLU A 189 13.71 -6.96 -20.27
C GLU A 189 12.29 -6.43 -20.06
N GLY A 190 11.59 -6.11 -21.16
CA GLY A 190 10.24 -5.58 -21.14
C GLY A 190 10.17 -4.09 -21.45
N GLU A 191 8.95 -3.63 -21.69
CA GLU A 191 8.65 -2.25 -22.08
C GLU A 191 7.57 -1.63 -21.18
N GLY A 192 7.61 -0.30 -21.09
CA GLY A 192 6.65 0.47 -20.31
C GLY A 192 6.61 0.01 -18.86
N THR A 193 5.45 -0.46 -18.43
CA THR A 193 5.18 -0.91 -17.05
C THR A 193 5.31 -2.42 -16.84
N ASN A 194 5.61 -3.19 -17.90
CA ASN A 194 5.80 -4.65 -17.80
C ASN A 194 7.29 -4.95 -17.88
N LEU A 195 7.88 -5.34 -16.78
CA LEU A 195 9.32 -5.54 -16.65
C LEU A 195 9.64 -6.91 -16.05
N ARG A 196 10.81 -7.44 -16.41
CA ARG A 196 11.33 -8.72 -15.92
C ARG A 196 12.83 -8.62 -15.65
N VAL A 197 13.33 -9.26 -14.60
CA VAL A 197 14.77 -9.48 -14.38
C VAL A 197 15.21 -10.72 -15.13
N ARG A 198 16.37 -10.63 -15.76
CA ARG A 198 17.05 -11.77 -16.38
C ARG A 198 18.01 -12.46 -15.45
#